data_2fdd623de3e4e69d6b1b9aeddcb4a568
#
_entry.id   2fdd623de3e4e69d6b1b9aeddcb4a568
#
_cell.length_a   1.000
_cell.length_b   1.000
_cell.length_c   1.000
_cell.angle_alpha   90.00
_cell.angle_beta   90.00
_cell.angle_gamma   90.00
#
_symmetry.space_group_name_H-M   'P 1'
#
loop_
_entity.id
_entity.type
_entity.pdbx_description
1 polymer ?
#
loop_
_entity_poly.entity_id
_entity_poly.type
_entity_poly.pdbx_seq_one_letter_code
_entity_poly.pdbx_strand_id
1 'polypeptide(L)'
;MKFKLLISMLAAGTIAAGAQSQGYKDGIEYYKAGQYDNAKTILNRTIGDAATDKATAYYYLGQTELAKGDKAAAKKNFDLGVAADAECPYNYVGLGALELMSGNENAAKDNFKTAQKFGKKNHEITVDIARAYYNANPVTYAEEIEKYLAKAHKDSKNQEPSIYILEGDMAAAQQDWGGAAGKYEMAITFEKDNPEGYVKYAEAYFNVNPNFSIQKLEELLAQTPNSALAQRELAEKYFKGNHWKKASDLYGQYIQNPNHFPEDKARYSVLLYWGEDYSNSLKVAEEVLSQQPDNFIMQRVRFLDNVKLGDNAKGAEYAKAFFANNPDGYFTVNDYTTYADALTALGQDSLAVVQYELAAQKYPKDADLLKNLSAVYTNNKNYVKAAEAFDAYVQTQEKPSMNDYFTASGRYLNAAATAGDNEEQRTKSAARGLEYVNKAIAGAEPQPALYQRLGRLSMSRNAGNAMDEDAANAYLKVVELLDANPANMDTANGQLGLYKEAYMLLYVYYGNVAHDKDKAAEYADKLNAVKTLLGE
;
A
#
# COMPACT_ATOMS: atom_id res chain seq x y z
N MET A 1 -19.66 -20.52 24.64
CA MET A 1 -20.78 -21.11 23.89
C MET A 1 -21.79 -20.01 23.60
N LYS A 2 -22.09 -19.71 22.30
CA LYS A 2 -23.11 -18.78 21.79
C LYS A 2 -22.78 -17.27 21.89
N PHE A 3 -21.87 -16.81 21.06
CA PHE A 3 -21.86 -15.47 20.47
C PHE A 3 -21.62 -15.63 18.95
N LYS A 4 -22.53 -16.30 18.30
CA LYS A 4 -22.67 -16.31 16.84
C LYS A 4 -24.15 -15.99 16.59
N LEU A 5 -24.45 -14.89 15.98
CA LEU A 5 -25.64 -14.44 15.28
C LEU A 5 -26.09 -13.03 15.73
N LEU A 6 -25.38 -12.02 15.24
CA LEU A 6 -25.97 -10.66 15.13
C LEU A 6 -25.33 -9.84 14.00
N ILE A 7 -24.59 -10.46 13.07
CA ILE A 7 -23.95 -9.74 11.93
C ILE A 7 -24.63 -10.04 10.57
N SER A 8 -25.70 -10.82 10.54
CA SER A 8 -26.31 -11.24 9.25
C SER A 8 -27.66 -10.62 8.91
N MET A 9 -28.01 -9.45 9.48
CA MET A 9 -29.29 -8.78 9.16
C MET A 9 -29.16 -7.28 8.82
N LEU A 10 -28.02 -6.84 8.30
CA LEU A 10 -27.88 -5.46 7.78
C LEU A 10 -27.69 -5.41 6.26
N ALA A 11 -28.03 -6.46 5.55
CA ALA A 11 -27.87 -6.52 4.10
C ALA A 11 -29.18 -6.88 3.37
N ALA A 12 -30.29 -6.24 3.65
CA ALA A 12 -31.44 -6.14 2.71
C ALA A 12 -32.59 -5.40 3.38
N GLY A 13 -32.58 -4.09 3.37
CA GLY A 13 -33.70 -3.31 3.87
C GLY A 13 -33.57 -1.83 3.54
N THR A 14 -34.15 -1.42 2.40
CA THR A 14 -34.58 -0.05 2.08
C THR A 14 -33.46 1.02 1.97
N ILE A 15 -32.75 1.01 0.87
CA ILE A 15 -32.20 2.25 0.29
C ILE A 15 -33.38 3.04 -0.27
N ALA A 16 -34.01 3.87 0.53
CA ALA A 16 -34.92 4.93 0.10
C ALA A 16 -35.33 5.88 1.24
N ALA A 17 -34.36 6.26 2.08
CA ALA A 17 -34.40 7.57 2.73
C ALA A 17 -33.09 8.24 2.31
N GLY A 18 -33.15 9.27 1.47
CA GLY A 18 -31.97 10.05 1.12
C GLY A 18 -31.25 10.40 2.40
N ALA A 19 -29.92 10.17 2.42
CA ALA A 19 -29.11 10.46 3.59
C ALA A 19 -29.39 11.91 4.00
N GLN A 20 -29.95 12.10 5.20
CA GLN A 20 -30.31 13.41 5.68
C GLN A 20 -29.02 14.08 6.15
N SER A 21 -28.60 15.15 5.48
CA SER A 21 -27.44 15.94 5.88
C SER A 21 -27.63 16.46 7.31
N GLN A 22 -26.59 16.36 8.12
CA GLN A 22 -26.54 17.05 9.42
C GLN A 22 -26.29 18.57 9.27
N GLY A 23 -26.14 19.05 8.04
CA GLY A 23 -25.88 20.47 7.76
C GLY A 23 -24.57 20.96 8.36
N TYR A 24 -24.61 22.11 9.03
CA TYR A 24 -23.42 22.71 9.66
C TYR A 24 -22.80 21.85 10.77
N LYS A 25 -23.55 20.92 11.36
CA LYS A 25 -23.02 20.01 12.41
C LYS A 25 -21.92 19.12 11.89
N ASP A 26 -22.00 18.62 10.65
CA ASP A 26 -20.88 17.91 10.04
C ASP A 26 -19.61 18.76 9.98
N GLY A 27 -19.74 20.06 9.69
CA GLY A 27 -18.61 20.99 9.71
C GLY A 27 -17.98 21.15 11.09
N ILE A 28 -18.80 21.14 12.14
CA ILE A 28 -18.33 21.14 13.54
C ILE A 28 -17.60 19.84 13.85
N GLU A 29 -18.12 18.69 13.44
CA GLU A 29 -17.47 17.40 13.62
C GLU A 29 -16.10 17.37 12.95
N TYR A 30 -15.97 17.86 11.71
CA TYR A 30 -14.67 17.96 11.03
C TYR A 30 -13.71 18.92 11.75
N TYR A 31 -14.17 20.06 12.28
CA TYR A 31 -13.33 20.93 13.09
C TYR A 31 -12.81 20.20 14.34
N LYS A 32 -13.69 19.55 15.09
CA LYS A 32 -13.37 18.79 16.30
C LYS A 32 -12.40 17.63 16.02
N ALA A 33 -12.45 17.05 14.82
CA ALA A 33 -11.50 16.07 14.34
C ALA A 33 -10.16 16.66 13.81
N GLY A 34 -9.94 17.98 13.93
CA GLY A 34 -8.73 18.63 13.43
C GLY A 34 -8.66 18.81 11.90
N GLN A 35 -9.74 18.48 11.19
CA GLN A 35 -9.81 18.57 9.72
C GLN A 35 -10.32 19.95 9.27
N TYR A 36 -9.48 20.96 9.48
CA TYR A 36 -9.87 22.36 9.36
C TYR A 36 -10.33 22.81 7.96
N ASP A 37 -9.72 22.30 6.87
CA ASP A 37 -10.13 22.64 5.51
C ASP A 37 -11.51 22.06 5.18
N ASN A 38 -11.76 20.83 5.62
CA ASN A 38 -13.05 20.16 5.49
C ASN A 38 -14.14 20.89 6.28
N ALA A 39 -13.83 21.26 7.53
CA ALA A 39 -14.71 22.04 8.40
C ALA A 39 -15.10 23.37 7.75
N LYS A 40 -14.12 24.14 7.26
CA LYS A 40 -14.34 25.41 6.57
C LYS A 40 -15.25 25.26 5.35
N THR A 41 -15.01 24.23 4.55
CA THR A 41 -15.80 23.97 3.34
C THR A 41 -17.28 23.71 3.65
N ILE A 42 -17.57 22.84 4.63
CA ILE A 42 -18.94 22.51 5.01
C ILE A 42 -19.62 23.70 5.69
N LEU A 43 -18.96 24.34 6.69
CA LEU A 43 -19.53 25.47 7.41
C LEU A 43 -19.89 26.62 6.45
N ASN A 44 -19.01 26.97 5.51
CA ASN A 44 -19.29 28.01 4.52
C ASN A 44 -20.45 27.63 3.60
N ARG A 45 -20.56 26.37 3.19
CA ARG A 45 -21.64 25.87 2.34
C ARG A 45 -22.98 25.94 3.06
N THR A 46 -23.02 25.64 4.35
CA THR A 46 -24.26 25.48 5.13
C THR A 46 -24.64 26.69 5.98
N ILE A 47 -23.81 27.74 6.05
CA ILE A 47 -24.07 28.92 6.87
C ILE A 47 -25.34 29.68 6.49
N GLY A 48 -25.78 29.55 5.23
CA GLY A 48 -27.01 30.15 4.70
C GLY A 48 -28.28 29.36 4.97
N ASP A 49 -28.16 28.11 5.41
CA ASP A 49 -29.31 27.23 5.59
C ASP A 49 -30.18 27.69 6.76
N ALA A 50 -31.49 27.55 6.61
CA ALA A 50 -32.46 28.01 7.62
C ALA A 50 -32.32 27.27 8.98
N ALA A 51 -31.83 26.04 8.95
CA ALA A 51 -31.61 25.22 10.15
C ALA A 51 -30.25 25.48 10.85
N THR A 52 -29.39 26.34 10.27
CA THR A 52 -28.08 26.63 10.82
C THR A 52 -28.17 27.60 11.99
N ASP A 53 -27.64 27.19 13.15
CA ASP A 53 -27.28 28.12 14.20
C ASP A 53 -26.05 28.95 13.77
N LYS A 54 -26.33 30.16 13.28
CA LYS A 54 -25.30 31.00 12.69
C LYS A 54 -24.24 31.43 13.70
N ALA A 55 -24.63 31.68 14.95
CA ALA A 55 -23.68 32.10 15.98
C ALA A 55 -22.66 31.02 16.29
N THR A 56 -23.13 29.79 16.45
CA THR A 56 -22.28 28.61 16.63
C THR A 56 -21.44 28.30 15.37
N ALA A 57 -22.04 28.38 14.19
CA ALA A 57 -21.31 28.10 12.93
C ALA A 57 -20.18 29.13 12.70
N TYR A 58 -20.41 30.41 12.98
CA TYR A 58 -19.37 31.45 12.92
C TYR A 58 -18.29 31.26 13.96
N TYR A 59 -18.60 30.77 15.17
CA TYR A 59 -17.60 30.40 16.15
C TYR A 59 -16.63 29.37 15.59
N TYR A 60 -17.16 28.25 15.04
CA TYR A 60 -16.32 27.20 14.50
C TYR A 60 -15.57 27.61 13.22
N LEU A 61 -16.14 28.49 12.39
CA LEU A 61 -15.39 29.14 11.30
C LEU A 61 -14.23 29.97 11.85
N GLY A 62 -14.49 30.77 12.89
CA GLY A 62 -13.45 31.56 13.56
C GLY A 62 -12.35 30.72 14.16
N GLN A 63 -12.70 29.63 14.84
CA GLN A 63 -11.74 28.67 15.39
C GLN A 63 -10.93 27.96 14.29
N THR A 64 -11.58 27.64 13.18
CA THR A 64 -10.91 27.04 12.02
C THR A 64 -9.85 27.98 11.42
N GLU A 65 -10.20 29.25 11.24
CA GLU A 65 -9.25 30.26 10.74
C GLU A 65 -8.10 30.50 11.74
N LEU A 66 -8.42 30.47 13.04
CA LEU A 66 -7.42 30.63 14.10
C LEU A 66 -6.42 29.47 14.09
N ALA A 67 -6.90 28.24 13.95
CA ALA A 67 -6.05 27.05 13.83
C ALA A 67 -5.16 27.08 12.57
N LYS A 68 -5.62 27.73 11.50
CA LYS A 68 -4.84 27.99 10.27
C LYS A 68 -3.93 29.20 10.35
N GLY A 69 -3.94 29.94 11.46
CA GLY A 69 -3.09 31.13 11.69
C GLY A 69 -3.66 32.44 11.16
N ASP A 70 -4.84 32.46 10.54
CA ASP A 70 -5.48 33.67 10.04
C ASP A 70 -6.30 34.38 11.15
N LYS A 71 -5.59 35.15 11.97
CA LYS A 71 -6.20 35.90 13.07
C LYS A 71 -7.23 36.97 12.62
N ALA A 72 -7.04 37.54 11.43
CA ALA A 72 -7.95 38.56 10.92
C ALA A 72 -9.29 37.93 10.47
N ALA A 73 -9.25 36.84 9.73
CA ALA A 73 -10.43 36.09 9.36
C ALA A 73 -11.13 35.47 10.59
N ALA A 74 -10.38 34.96 11.56
CA ALA A 74 -10.92 34.48 12.82
C ALA A 74 -11.71 35.55 13.56
N LYS A 75 -11.12 36.75 13.75
CA LYS A 75 -11.81 37.88 14.39
C LYS A 75 -13.11 38.24 13.68
N LYS A 76 -13.06 38.35 12.34
CA LYS A 76 -14.25 38.66 11.54
C LYS A 76 -15.37 37.64 11.78
N ASN A 77 -15.06 36.36 11.84
CA ASN A 77 -16.05 35.32 12.09
C ASN A 77 -16.62 35.39 13.50
N PHE A 78 -15.80 35.59 14.53
CA PHE A 78 -16.29 35.76 15.91
C PHE A 78 -17.18 37.01 16.05
N ASP A 79 -16.83 38.12 15.41
CA ASP A 79 -17.66 39.34 15.40
C ASP A 79 -19.02 39.08 14.69
N LEU A 80 -19.02 38.33 13.58
CA LEU A 80 -20.26 37.90 12.91
C LEU A 80 -21.11 36.98 13.79
N GLY A 81 -20.45 36.10 14.57
CA GLY A 81 -21.12 35.26 15.53
C GLY A 81 -21.79 36.03 16.66
N VAL A 82 -21.10 37.05 17.22
CA VAL A 82 -21.68 37.98 18.22
C VAL A 82 -22.83 38.77 17.60
N ALA A 83 -22.72 39.21 16.34
CA ALA A 83 -23.77 39.92 15.64
C ALA A 83 -25.01 39.04 15.35
N ALA A 84 -24.80 37.74 15.15
CA ALA A 84 -25.90 36.78 14.93
C ALA A 84 -26.64 36.45 16.25
N ASP A 85 -25.91 36.30 17.35
CA ASP A 85 -26.44 36.15 18.71
C ASP A 85 -25.44 36.71 19.73
N ALA A 86 -25.81 37.86 20.34
CA ALA A 86 -24.98 38.56 21.34
C ALA A 86 -24.88 37.81 22.69
N GLU A 87 -25.70 36.81 22.92
CA GLU A 87 -25.66 35.97 24.14
C GLU A 87 -24.96 34.64 23.91
N CYS A 88 -24.54 34.33 22.69
CA CYS A 88 -23.78 33.09 22.37
C CYS A 88 -22.38 33.13 23.04
N PRO A 89 -22.09 32.32 24.05
CA PRO A 89 -20.87 32.39 24.85
C PRO A 89 -19.61 32.02 24.06
N TYR A 90 -19.73 31.13 23.10
CA TYR A 90 -18.59 30.58 22.35
C TYR A 90 -17.79 31.69 21.62
N ASN A 91 -18.45 32.64 21.00
CA ASN A 91 -17.78 33.71 20.26
C ASN A 91 -16.92 34.59 21.17
N TYR A 92 -17.32 34.82 22.42
CA TYR A 92 -16.51 35.54 23.42
C TYR A 92 -15.29 34.70 23.87
N VAL A 93 -15.39 33.36 23.89
CA VAL A 93 -14.19 32.51 24.08
C VAL A 93 -13.20 32.72 22.94
N GLY A 94 -13.69 32.69 21.69
CA GLY A 94 -12.87 32.92 20.49
C GLY A 94 -12.18 34.30 20.48
N LEU A 95 -12.91 35.37 20.81
CA LEU A 95 -12.36 36.73 20.95
C LEU A 95 -11.30 36.78 22.08
N GLY A 96 -11.57 36.10 23.22
CA GLY A 96 -10.61 36.02 24.32
C GLY A 96 -9.33 35.28 23.93
N ALA A 97 -9.45 34.20 23.15
CA ALA A 97 -8.29 33.45 22.63
C ALA A 97 -7.42 34.36 21.71
N LEU A 98 -8.04 35.16 20.84
CA LEU A 98 -7.33 36.13 19.99
C LEU A 98 -6.58 37.18 20.79
N GLU A 99 -7.20 37.71 21.85
CA GLU A 99 -6.57 38.69 22.73
C GLU A 99 -5.37 38.09 23.47
N LEU A 100 -5.46 36.84 23.97
CA LEU A 100 -4.31 36.10 24.54
C LEU A 100 -3.16 35.98 23.54
N MET A 101 -3.46 35.53 22.31
CA MET A 101 -2.46 35.39 21.26
C MET A 101 -1.86 36.71 20.78
N SER A 102 -2.46 37.83 21.16
CA SER A 102 -1.99 39.18 20.89
C SER A 102 -1.30 39.81 22.11
N GLY A 103 -1.20 39.09 23.23
CA GLY A 103 -0.60 39.58 24.48
C GLY A 103 -1.51 40.49 25.32
N ASN A 104 -2.79 40.61 24.97
CA ASN A 104 -3.76 41.48 25.62
C ASN A 104 -4.54 40.76 26.74
N GLU A 105 -3.87 40.27 27.77
CA GLU A 105 -4.47 39.43 28.82
C GLU A 105 -5.70 40.03 29.50
N ASN A 106 -5.73 41.34 29.74
CA ASN A 106 -6.88 41.97 30.39
C ASN A 106 -8.13 41.90 29.49
N ALA A 107 -8.00 42.20 28.21
CA ALA A 107 -9.09 42.09 27.24
C ALA A 107 -9.55 40.63 27.08
N ALA A 108 -8.62 39.66 27.10
CA ALA A 108 -8.94 38.26 27.09
C ALA A 108 -9.79 37.86 28.32
N LYS A 109 -9.38 38.26 29.52
CA LYS A 109 -10.10 37.98 30.77
C LYS A 109 -11.51 38.58 30.77
N ASP A 110 -11.71 39.76 30.19
CA ASP A 110 -13.03 40.40 30.08
C ASP A 110 -13.95 39.67 29.10
N ASN A 111 -13.42 39.19 27.97
CA ASN A 111 -14.14 38.31 27.05
C ASN A 111 -14.52 36.99 27.74
N PHE A 112 -13.61 36.34 28.44
CA PHE A 112 -13.89 35.11 29.19
C PHE A 112 -14.93 35.26 30.28
N LYS A 113 -14.93 36.39 31.00
CA LYS A 113 -16.01 36.72 31.96
C LYS A 113 -17.36 36.83 31.26
N THR A 114 -17.39 37.45 30.09
CA THR A 114 -18.60 37.60 29.27
C THR A 114 -19.10 36.24 28.82
N ALA A 115 -18.19 35.36 28.31
CA ALA A 115 -18.50 33.99 27.95
C ALA A 115 -19.10 33.20 29.15
N GLN A 116 -18.48 33.29 30.32
CA GLN A 116 -18.96 32.61 31.52
C GLN A 116 -20.31 33.20 32.03
N LYS A 117 -20.57 34.49 31.81
CA LYS A 117 -21.86 35.09 32.15
C LYS A 117 -23.00 34.50 31.34
N PHE A 118 -22.82 34.34 30.03
CA PHE A 118 -23.84 33.78 29.13
C PHE A 118 -23.88 32.25 29.21
N GLY A 119 -22.72 31.57 29.34
CA GLY A 119 -22.58 30.12 29.41
C GLY A 119 -22.67 29.51 30.82
N LYS A 120 -23.39 30.13 31.79
CA LYS A 120 -23.38 29.74 33.24
C LYS A 120 -23.66 28.25 33.50
N LYS A 121 -24.46 27.61 32.67
CA LYS A 121 -24.85 26.20 32.82
C LYS A 121 -24.12 25.26 31.83
N ASN A 122 -23.30 25.84 30.98
CA ASN A 122 -22.53 25.07 29.99
C ASN A 122 -21.10 24.93 30.50
N HIS A 123 -20.74 23.73 30.95
CA HIS A 123 -19.41 23.42 31.49
C HIS A 123 -18.33 23.40 30.39
N GLU A 124 -18.70 23.10 29.14
CA GLU A 124 -17.80 23.14 27.97
C GLU A 124 -17.13 24.52 27.83
N ILE A 125 -17.88 25.64 28.10
CA ILE A 125 -17.31 27.00 28.05
C ILE A 125 -16.11 27.16 29.00
N THR A 126 -16.15 26.55 30.19
CA THR A 126 -15.04 26.58 31.12
C THR A 126 -13.83 25.80 30.59
N VAL A 127 -14.07 24.69 29.92
CA VAL A 127 -13.01 23.89 29.27
C VAL A 127 -12.45 24.62 28.05
N ASP A 128 -13.30 25.26 27.24
CA ASP A 128 -12.85 26.04 26.08
C ASP A 128 -11.98 27.23 26.47
N ILE A 129 -12.24 27.84 27.63
CA ILE A 129 -11.34 28.85 28.20
C ILE A 129 -9.99 28.23 28.57
N ALA A 130 -9.97 27.04 29.20
CA ALA A 130 -8.72 26.33 29.48
C ALA A 130 -7.97 26.00 28.18
N ARG A 131 -8.69 25.54 27.16
CA ARG A 131 -8.14 25.26 25.82
C ARG A 131 -7.57 26.54 25.15
N ALA A 132 -8.21 27.68 25.31
CA ALA A 132 -7.70 28.94 24.80
C ALA A 132 -6.35 29.33 25.44
N TYR A 133 -6.21 29.14 26.74
CA TYR A 133 -4.93 29.34 27.44
C TYR A 133 -3.87 28.31 27.00
N TYR A 134 -4.27 27.03 26.89
CA TYR A 134 -3.39 25.95 26.43
C TYR A 134 -2.84 26.24 25.01
N ASN A 135 -3.73 26.59 24.08
CA ASN A 135 -3.35 26.91 22.70
C ASN A 135 -2.51 28.19 22.58
N ALA A 136 -2.68 29.17 23.49
CA ALA A 136 -1.88 30.37 23.50
C ALA A 136 -0.44 30.10 23.95
N ASN A 137 -0.25 29.46 25.10
CA ASN A 137 1.07 28.98 25.57
C ASN A 137 0.88 28.09 26.81
N PRO A 138 1.05 26.76 26.70
CA PRO A 138 0.80 25.85 27.81
C PRO A 138 1.76 26.01 28.99
N VAL A 139 2.95 26.54 28.76
CA VAL A 139 3.94 26.76 29.82
C VAL A 139 3.66 28.06 30.59
N THR A 140 3.41 29.12 29.84
CA THR A 140 3.15 30.44 30.44
C THR A 140 1.85 30.45 31.25
N TYR A 141 0.83 29.77 30.78
CA TYR A 141 -0.51 29.78 31.36
C TYR A 141 -0.87 28.48 32.11
N ALA A 142 0.13 27.75 32.61
CA ALA A 142 -0.09 26.47 33.29
C ALA A 142 -1.06 26.57 34.47
N GLU A 143 -0.95 27.64 35.28
CA GLU A 143 -1.83 27.88 36.43
C GLU A 143 -3.28 28.15 36.01
N GLU A 144 -3.49 28.94 34.97
CA GLU A 144 -4.82 29.21 34.42
C GLU A 144 -5.47 27.97 33.85
N ILE A 145 -4.70 27.16 33.11
CA ILE A 145 -5.18 25.88 32.54
C ILE A 145 -5.65 24.96 33.67
N GLU A 146 -4.80 24.71 34.66
CA GLU A 146 -5.14 23.88 35.83
C GLU A 146 -6.37 24.40 36.56
N LYS A 147 -6.42 25.72 36.84
CA LYS A 147 -7.55 26.39 37.51
C LYS A 147 -8.88 26.16 36.78
N TYR A 148 -8.90 26.36 35.45
CA TYR A 148 -10.13 26.21 34.68
C TYR A 148 -10.53 24.76 34.53
N LEU A 149 -9.57 23.81 34.35
CA LEU A 149 -9.86 22.37 34.34
C LEU A 149 -10.38 21.87 35.69
N ALA A 150 -9.74 22.26 36.80
CA ALA A 150 -10.21 21.90 38.15
C ALA A 150 -11.62 22.45 38.42
N LYS A 151 -11.92 23.66 37.95
CA LYS A 151 -13.26 24.25 38.02
C LYS A 151 -14.27 23.44 37.21
N ALA A 152 -13.94 23.09 35.97
CA ALA A 152 -14.79 22.29 35.10
C ALA A 152 -15.07 20.89 35.68
N HIS A 153 -14.06 20.20 36.20
CA HIS A 153 -14.20 18.94 36.95
C HIS A 153 -15.17 19.04 38.10
N LYS A 154 -14.97 20.06 38.94
CA LYS A 154 -15.81 20.28 40.11
C LYS A 154 -17.27 20.57 39.76
N ASP A 155 -17.48 21.52 38.83
CA ASP A 155 -18.82 22.02 38.52
C ASP A 155 -19.64 20.97 37.74
N SER A 156 -19.02 20.17 36.87
CA SER A 156 -19.65 19.07 36.13
C SER A 156 -19.69 17.74 36.89
N LYS A 157 -19.11 17.68 38.09
CA LYS A 157 -18.91 16.42 38.83
C LYS A 157 -18.16 15.35 38.02
N ASN A 158 -17.16 15.78 37.27
CA ASN A 158 -16.37 14.95 36.35
C ASN A 158 -17.19 14.31 35.20
N GLN A 159 -18.27 14.94 34.75
CA GLN A 159 -19.14 14.36 33.71
C GLN A 159 -19.11 15.16 32.39
N GLU A 160 -18.31 16.21 32.30
CA GLU A 160 -18.16 17.01 31.08
C GLU A 160 -17.16 16.35 30.12
N PRO A 161 -17.58 15.86 28.93
CA PRO A 161 -16.71 15.14 28.01
C PRO A 161 -15.51 15.94 27.50
N SER A 162 -15.72 17.26 27.29
CA SER A 162 -14.69 18.15 26.74
C SER A 162 -13.46 18.29 27.65
N ILE A 163 -13.59 18.05 28.96
CA ILE A 163 -12.46 17.98 29.89
C ILE A 163 -11.50 16.89 29.45
N TYR A 164 -12.02 15.68 29.24
CA TYR A 164 -11.23 14.51 28.89
C TYR A 164 -10.66 14.61 27.49
N ILE A 165 -11.35 15.29 26.57
CA ILE A 165 -10.78 15.62 25.25
C ILE A 165 -9.54 16.51 25.40
N LEU A 166 -9.63 17.59 26.18
CA LEU A 166 -8.48 18.49 26.40
C LEU A 166 -7.32 17.78 27.11
N GLU A 167 -7.61 17.01 28.16
CA GLU A 167 -6.59 16.22 28.87
C GLU A 167 -5.94 15.17 27.96
N GLY A 168 -6.72 14.55 27.06
CA GLY A 168 -6.22 13.64 26.03
C GLY A 168 -5.33 14.33 25.02
N ASP A 169 -5.71 15.53 24.56
CA ASP A 169 -4.89 16.36 23.67
C ASP A 169 -3.55 16.75 24.33
N MET A 170 -3.57 17.06 25.62
CA MET A 170 -2.37 17.37 26.40
C MET A 170 -1.45 16.16 26.54
N ALA A 171 -2.00 14.95 26.76
CA ALA A 171 -1.23 13.71 26.81
C ALA A 171 -0.65 13.36 25.43
N ALA A 172 -1.44 13.47 24.37
CA ALA A 172 -0.99 13.24 22.99
C ALA A 172 0.17 14.17 22.57
N ALA A 173 0.11 15.45 22.98
CA ALA A 173 1.20 16.41 22.76
C ALA A 173 2.51 16.01 23.44
N GLN A 174 2.44 15.21 24.50
CA GLN A 174 3.59 14.61 25.20
C GLN A 174 3.96 13.23 24.66
N GLN A 175 3.30 12.79 23.58
CA GLN A 175 3.46 11.45 22.98
C GLN A 175 3.03 10.30 23.91
N ASP A 176 2.28 10.57 24.94
CA ASP A 176 1.62 9.55 25.78
C ASP A 176 0.32 9.08 25.10
N TRP A 177 0.48 8.22 24.09
CA TRP A 177 -0.65 7.72 23.30
C TRP A 177 -1.61 6.85 24.10
N GLY A 178 -1.08 6.11 25.11
CA GLY A 178 -1.89 5.28 26.01
C GLY A 178 -2.74 6.14 26.95
N GLY A 179 -2.13 7.15 27.58
CA GLY A 179 -2.83 8.12 28.42
C GLY A 179 -3.87 8.92 27.61
N ALA A 180 -3.52 9.37 26.41
CA ALA A 180 -4.43 10.08 25.51
C ALA A 180 -5.67 9.21 25.16
N ALA A 181 -5.45 7.96 24.74
CA ALA A 181 -6.54 7.03 24.41
C ALA A 181 -7.47 6.79 25.63
N GLY A 182 -6.91 6.60 26.83
CA GLY A 182 -7.69 6.46 28.06
C GLY A 182 -8.56 7.67 28.36
N LYS A 183 -8.06 8.90 28.12
CA LYS A 183 -8.83 10.13 28.27
C LYS A 183 -9.94 10.24 27.22
N TYR A 184 -9.66 9.97 25.96
CA TYR A 184 -10.70 9.98 24.92
C TYR A 184 -11.79 8.94 25.17
N GLU A 185 -11.44 7.77 25.73
CA GLU A 185 -12.43 6.76 26.14
C GLU A 185 -13.33 7.24 27.28
N MET A 186 -12.78 8.03 28.22
CA MET A 186 -13.59 8.70 29.24
C MET A 186 -14.58 9.69 28.61
N ALA A 187 -14.16 10.48 27.62
CA ALA A 187 -15.05 11.38 26.90
C ALA A 187 -16.21 10.63 26.24
N ILE A 188 -15.90 9.52 25.52
CA ILE A 188 -16.89 8.64 24.90
C ILE A 188 -17.88 8.06 25.94
N THR A 189 -17.41 7.73 27.12
CA THR A 189 -18.25 7.17 28.19
C THR A 189 -19.34 8.16 28.63
N PHE A 190 -19.03 9.45 28.67
CA PHE A 190 -19.97 10.50 29.07
C PHE A 190 -20.84 11.01 27.92
N GLU A 191 -20.38 10.94 26.68
CA GLU A 191 -21.12 11.34 25.48
C GLU A 191 -20.88 10.33 24.35
N LYS A 192 -21.79 9.36 24.23
CA LYS A 192 -21.66 8.20 23.33
C LYS A 192 -21.79 8.52 21.84
N ASP A 193 -22.32 9.66 21.51
CA ASP A 193 -22.49 10.16 20.14
C ASP A 193 -21.51 11.33 19.81
N ASN A 194 -20.50 11.55 20.65
CA ASN A 194 -19.48 12.57 20.43
C ASN A 194 -18.39 12.08 19.45
N PRO A 195 -18.38 12.55 18.17
CA PRO A 195 -17.43 12.06 17.19
C PRO A 195 -15.97 12.38 17.54
N GLU A 196 -15.71 13.50 18.25
CA GLU A 196 -14.37 13.95 18.60
C GLU A 196 -13.61 12.92 19.43
N GLY A 197 -14.26 12.36 20.47
CA GLY A 197 -13.66 11.33 21.31
C GLY A 197 -13.26 10.09 20.53
N TYR A 198 -14.15 9.61 19.66
CA TYR A 198 -13.88 8.42 18.85
C TYR A 198 -12.78 8.62 17.81
N VAL A 199 -12.82 9.75 17.08
CA VAL A 199 -11.80 10.03 16.04
C VAL A 199 -10.43 10.20 16.66
N LYS A 200 -10.32 11.00 17.73
CA LYS A 200 -9.06 11.19 18.45
C LYS A 200 -8.53 9.90 19.09
N TYR A 201 -9.41 9.06 19.67
CA TYR A 201 -9.03 7.73 20.14
C TYR A 201 -8.46 6.90 18.97
N ALA A 202 -9.19 6.85 17.85
CA ALA A 202 -8.79 6.06 16.71
C ALA A 202 -7.46 6.55 16.10
N GLU A 203 -7.18 7.84 16.09
CA GLU A 203 -5.90 8.39 15.65
C GLU A 203 -4.75 8.04 16.60
N ALA A 204 -4.94 8.27 17.89
CA ALA A 204 -3.91 8.03 18.89
C ALA A 204 -3.54 6.54 19.02
N TYR A 205 -4.53 5.65 18.86
CA TYR A 205 -4.36 4.23 19.20
C TYR A 205 -4.24 3.31 17.99
N PHE A 206 -4.42 3.81 16.75
CA PHE A 206 -4.39 2.96 15.54
C PHE A 206 -3.06 2.22 15.36
N ASN A 207 -1.94 2.87 15.59
CA ASN A 207 -0.62 2.25 15.45
C ASN A 207 -0.32 1.24 16.58
N VAL A 208 -1.03 1.31 17.70
CA VAL A 208 -0.90 0.38 18.83
C VAL A 208 -1.81 -0.82 18.63
N ASN A 209 -3.08 -0.58 18.30
CA ASN A 209 -4.07 -1.63 18.03
C ASN A 209 -5.11 -1.19 17.00
N PRO A 210 -4.87 -1.48 15.71
CA PRO A 210 -5.78 -1.10 14.63
C PRO A 210 -7.21 -1.62 14.81
N ASN A 211 -7.36 -2.83 15.35
CA ASN A 211 -8.69 -3.45 15.52
C ASN A 211 -9.56 -2.69 16.53
N PHE A 212 -8.99 -2.24 17.65
CA PHE A 212 -9.73 -1.43 18.62
C PHE A 212 -10.09 -0.07 18.07
N SER A 213 -9.21 0.56 17.29
CA SER A 213 -9.51 1.83 16.64
C SER A 213 -10.66 1.70 15.63
N ILE A 214 -10.66 0.63 14.84
CA ILE A 214 -11.76 0.32 13.91
C ILE A 214 -13.05 0.07 14.69
N GLN A 215 -13.01 -0.77 15.73
CA GLN A 215 -14.19 -1.05 16.55
C GLN A 215 -14.81 0.21 17.14
N LYS A 216 -14.00 1.15 17.64
CA LYS A 216 -14.49 2.42 18.18
C LYS A 216 -15.19 3.27 17.12
N LEU A 217 -14.67 3.31 15.90
CA LEU A 217 -15.35 4.02 14.81
C LEU A 217 -16.60 3.28 14.32
N GLU A 218 -16.67 1.95 14.39
CA GLU A 218 -17.91 1.19 14.17
C GLU A 218 -18.97 1.54 15.21
N GLU A 219 -18.58 1.66 16.50
CA GLU A 219 -19.45 2.12 17.57
C GLU A 219 -19.98 3.54 17.29
N LEU A 220 -19.13 4.46 16.85
CA LEU A 220 -19.53 5.81 16.46
C LEU A 220 -20.54 5.79 15.30
N LEU A 221 -20.21 5.08 14.22
CA LEU A 221 -21.09 5.00 13.05
C LEU A 221 -22.48 4.41 13.40
N ALA A 222 -22.54 3.47 14.34
CA ALA A 222 -23.80 2.92 14.84
C ALA A 222 -24.64 3.96 15.61
N GLN A 223 -24.01 4.92 16.29
CA GLN A 223 -24.69 6.02 17.00
C GLN A 223 -25.05 7.17 16.03
N THR A 224 -24.18 7.45 15.05
CA THR A 224 -24.30 8.60 14.14
C THR A 224 -24.24 8.16 12.67
N PRO A 225 -25.21 7.36 12.18
CA PRO A 225 -25.15 6.75 10.84
C PRO A 225 -25.13 7.76 9.68
N ASN A 226 -25.56 8.99 9.91
CA ASN A 226 -25.59 10.07 8.91
C ASN A 226 -24.36 11.01 8.99
N SER A 227 -23.46 10.80 9.93
CA SER A 227 -22.23 11.60 10.04
C SER A 227 -21.31 11.32 8.85
N ALA A 228 -21.02 12.35 8.05
CA ALA A 228 -20.08 12.26 6.94
C ALA A 228 -18.66 11.95 7.46
N LEU A 229 -18.28 12.52 8.60
CA LEU A 229 -17.01 12.26 9.26
C LEU A 229 -16.90 10.80 9.67
N ALA A 230 -17.91 10.24 10.39
CA ALA A 230 -17.87 8.87 10.88
C ALA A 230 -17.77 7.85 9.73
N GLN A 231 -18.54 8.05 8.65
CA GLN A 231 -18.50 7.22 7.46
C GLN A 231 -17.12 7.23 6.79
N ARG A 232 -16.56 8.43 6.61
CA ARG A 232 -15.26 8.63 5.97
C ARG A 232 -14.10 8.08 6.80
N GLU A 233 -14.05 8.40 8.10
CA GLU A 233 -12.97 7.99 8.99
C GLU A 233 -12.92 6.46 9.16
N LEU A 234 -14.06 5.81 9.30
CA LEU A 234 -14.11 4.37 9.39
C LEU A 234 -13.60 3.71 8.10
N ALA A 235 -14.00 4.21 6.93
CA ALA A 235 -13.52 3.72 5.66
C ALA A 235 -11.99 3.87 5.51
N GLU A 236 -11.44 5.02 5.92
CA GLU A 236 -9.99 5.26 5.90
C GLU A 236 -9.22 4.36 6.88
N LYS A 237 -9.76 4.05 8.05
CA LYS A 237 -9.11 3.10 8.99
C LYS A 237 -9.17 1.66 8.46
N TYR A 238 -10.27 1.24 7.83
CA TYR A 238 -10.34 -0.05 7.14
C TYR A 238 -9.33 -0.12 5.98
N PHE A 239 -9.18 0.96 5.21
CA PHE A 239 -8.16 1.02 4.15
C PHE A 239 -6.74 0.86 4.71
N LYS A 240 -6.38 1.63 5.75
CA LYS A 240 -5.08 1.52 6.42
C LYS A 240 -4.83 0.14 7.05
N GLY A 241 -5.89 -0.55 7.45
CA GLY A 241 -5.86 -1.91 7.98
C GLY A 241 -5.85 -3.01 6.90
N ASN A 242 -5.71 -2.67 5.61
CA ASN A 242 -5.73 -3.59 4.47
C ASN A 242 -7.07 -4.33 4.27
N HIS A 243 -8.17 -3.77 4.74
CA HIS A 243 -9.51 -4.30 4.54
C HIS A 243 -10.20 -3.60 3.35
N TRP A 244 -9.61 -3.74 2.17
CA TRP A 244 -9.94 -2.96 0.96
C TRP A 244 -11.42 -2.98 0.60
N LYS A 245 -12.04 -4.16 0.60
CA LYS A 245 -13.46 -4.29 0.25
C LYS A 245 -14.37 -3.58 1.25
N LYS A 246 -14.14 -3.72 2.55
CA LYS A 246 -14.92 -3.00 3.55
C LYS A 246 -14.74 -1.49 3.44
N ALA A 247 -13.51 -1.05 3.15
CA ALA A 247 -13.22 0.37 2.92
C ALA A 247 -14.00 0.91 1.73
N SER A 248 -14.02 0.20 0.59
CA SER A 248 -14.76 0.63 -0.59
C SER A 248 -16.27 0.62 -0.37
N ASP A 249 -16.83 -0.39 0.29
CA ASP A 249 -18.26 -0.49 0.59
C ASP A 249 -18.74 0.70 1.46
N LEU A 250 -17.97 1.05 2.50
CA LEU A 250 -18.26 2.18 3.39
C LEU A 250 -18.08 3.53 2.68
N TYR A 251 -17.03 3.63 1.87
CA TYR A 251 -16.77 4.87 1.13
C TYR A 251 -17.86 5.11 0.07
N GLY A 252 -18.40 4.03 -0.50
CA GLY A 252 -19.56 4.10 -1.38
C GLY A 252 -20.82 4.65 -0.69
N GLN A 253 -21.02 4.38 0.60
CA GLN A 253 -22.06 4.99 1.41
C GLN A 253 -21.78 6.47 1.67
N TYR A 254 -20.54 6.78 2.06
CA TYR A 254 -20.12 8.16 2.29
C TYR A 254 -20.30 9.06 1.05
N ILE A 255 -19.98 8.59 -0.14
CA ILE A 255 -20.16 9.35 -1.39
C ILE A 255 -21.63 9.73 -1.66
N GLN A 256 -22.59 9.00 -1.09
CA GLN A 256 -24.03 9.34 -1.16
C GLN A 256 -24.42 10.38 -0.11
N ASN A 257 -23.58 10.67 0.88
CA ASN A 257 -23.86 11.68 1.88
C ASN A 257 -23.83 13.09 1.24
N PRO A 258 -24.85 13.95 1.45
CA PRO A 258 -24.88 15.30 0.88
C PRO A 258 -23.65 16.16 1.28
N ASN A 259 -23.00 15.85 2.39
CA ASN A 259 -21.80 16.53 2.88
C ASN A 259 -20.49 15.84 2.50
N HIS A 260 -20.51 14.84 1.58
CA HIS A 260 -19.27 14.34 1.00
C HIS A 260 -18.51 15.44 0.23
N PHE A 261 -17.22 15.29 0.09
CA PHE A 261 -16.38 16.17 -0.73
C PHE A 261 -16.29 15.62 -2.16
N PRO A 262 -16.55 16.45 -3.20
CA PRO A 262 -16.48 16.03 -4.60
C PRO A 262 -15.12 15.39 -4.98
N GLU A 263 -14.03 15.91 -4.42
CA GLU A 263 -12.68 15.38 -4.60
C GLU A 263 -12.49 13.96 -4.07
N ASP A 264 -13.30 13.55 -3.09
CA ASP A 264 -13.26 12.19 -2.53
C ASP A 264 -13.76 11.12 -3.50
N LYS A 265 -14.40 11.49 -4.63
CA LYS A 265 -14.71 10.55 -5.71
C LYS A 265 -13.43 9.89 -6.27
N ALA A 266 -12.36 10.66 -6.43
CA ALA A 266 -11.08 10.11 -6.85
C ALA A 266 -10.55 9.09 -5.82
N ARG A 267 -10.69 9.39 -4.53
CA ARG A 267 -10.34 8.47 -3.45
C ARG A 267 -11.19 7.20 -3.50
N TYR A 268 -12.48 7.33 -3.73
CA TYR A 268 -13.40 6.19 -3.86
C TYR A 268 -13.01 5.27 -5.02
N SER A 269 -12.67 5.81 -6.18
CA SER A 269 -12.16 5.01 -7.31
C SER A 269 -10.93 4.19 -6.92
N VAL A 270 -9.95 4.81 -6.23
CA VAL A 270 -8.76 4.10 -5.73
C VAL A 270 -9.12 2.98 -4.75
N LEU A 271 -10.09 3.21 -3.86
CA LEU A 271 -10.55 2.18 -2.90
C LEU A 271 -11.23 1.01 -3.61
N LEU A 272 -12.02 1.28 -4.64
CA LEU A 272 -12.62 0.25 -5.50
C LEU A 272 -11.55 -0.56 -6.22
N TYR A 273 -10.51 0.08 -6.77
CA TYR A 273 -9.38 -0.60 -7.39
C TYR A 273 -8.70 -1.59 -6.42
N TRP A 274 -8.36 -1.14 -5.21
CA TRP A 274 -7.76 -2.00 -4.20
C TRP A 274 -8.72 -3.07 -3.66
N GLY A 275 -10.03 -2.80 -3.70
CA GLY A 275 -11.09 -3.76 -3.40
C GLY A 275 -11.40 -4.74 -4.54
N GLU A 276 -10.63 -4.66 -5.65
CA GLU A 276 -10.76 -5.49 -6.85
C GLU A 276 -12.10 -5.29 -7.62
N ASP A 277 -12.83 -4.22 -7.32
CA ASP A 277 -14.01 -3.82 -8.10
C ASP A 277 -13.62 -2.87 -9.25
N TYR A 278 -12.83 -3.41 -10.18
CA TYR A 278 -12.26 -2.65 -11.29
C TYR A 278 -13.32 -2.00 -12.19
N SER A 279 -14.48 -2.62 -12.33
CA SER A 279 -15.58 -2.08 -13.18
C SER A 279 -16.15 -0.78 -12.61
N ASN A 280 -16.47 -0.76 -11.32
CA ASN A 280 -16.97 0.46 -10.66
C ASN A 280 -15.83 1.48 -10.46
N SER A 281 -14.59 1.02 -10.20
CA SER A 281 -13.40 1.86 -10.16
C SER A 281 -13.24 2.66 -11.45
N LEU A 282 -13.22 1.98 -12.59
CA LEU A 282 -13.14 2.61 -13.92
C LEU A 282 -14.25 3.61 -14.17
N LYS A 283 -15.51 3.24 -13.84
CA LYS A 283 -16.64 4.14 -14.00
C LYS A 283 -16.47 5.45 -13.21
N VAL A 284 -16.07 5.35 -11.96
CA VAL A 284 -15.82 6.54 -11.12
C VAL A 284 -14.63 7.33 -11.62
N ALA A 285 -13.56 6.66 -12.07
CA ALA A 285 -12.39 7.33 -12.65
C ALA A 285 -12.76 8.15 -13.88
N GLU A 286 -13.57 7.60 -14.79
CA GLU A 286 -14.07 8.30 -15.98
C GLU A 286 -14.97 9.50 -15.61
N GLU A 287 -15.81 9.38 -14.58
CA GLU A 287 -16.59 10.50 -14.07
C GLU A 287 -15.69 11.66 -13.61
N VAL A 288 -14.65 11.35 -12.85
CA VAL A 288 -13.69 12.36 -12.38
C VAL A 288 -12.92 12.95 -13.55
N LEU A 289 -12.42 12.13 -14.48
CA LEU A 289 -11.67 12.59 -15.66
C LEU A 289 -12.49 13.45 -16.61
N SER A 290 -13.82 13.28 -16.64
CA SER A 290 -14.70 14.17 -17.43
C SER A 290 -14.65 15.63 -16.95
N GLN A 291 -14.36 15.87 -15.68
CA GLN A 291 -14.28 17.20 -15.06
C GLN A 291 -12.83 17.64 -14.85
N GLN A 292 -11.92 16.69 -14.63
CA GLN A 292 -10.49 16.89 -14.33
C GLN A 292 -9.64 16.00 -15.23
N PRO A 293 -9.53 16.29 -16.54
CA PRO A 293 -8.84 15.41 -17.49
C PRO A 293 -7.37 15.17 -17.15
N ASP A 294 -6.74 16.12 -16.45
CA ASP A 294 -5.32 16.05 -16.05
C ASP A 294 -5.11 15.40 -14.66
N ASN A 295 -6.15 14.81 -14.06
CA ASN A 295 -6.02 14.13 -12.78
C ASN A 295 -5.12 12.90 -12.90
N PHE A 296 -3.87 13.03 -12.43
CA PHE A 296 -2.82 12.03 -12.54
C PHE A 296 -3.22 10.66 -11.98
N ILE A 297 -3.86 10.65 -10.81
CA ILE A 297 -4.27 9.39 -10.16
C ILE A 297 -5.37 8.70 -10.95
N MET A 298 -6.33 9.45 -11.48
CA MET A 298 -7.43 8.87 -12.25
C MET A 298 -6.99 8.40 -13.64
N GLN A 299 -6.04 9.09 -14.29
CA GLN A 299 -5.41 8.58 -15.50
C GLN A 299 -4.70 7.25 -15.25
N ARG A 300 -4.00 7.12 -14.11
CA ARG A 300 -3.38 5.86 -13.68
C ARG A 300 -4.42 4.78 -13.48
N VAL A 301 -5.44 5.03 -12.66
CA VAL A 301 -6.50 4.06 -12.35
C VAL A 301 -7.20 3.59 -13.63
N ARG A 302 -7.50 4.50 -14.55
CA ARG A 302 -8.15 4.18 -15.82
C ARG A 302 -7.39 3.14 -16.64
N PHE A 303 -6.07 3.30 -16.81
CA PHE A 303 -5.31 2.30 -17.58
C PHE A 303 -5.15 0.98 -16.81
N LEU A 304 -4.91 1.05 -15.50
CA LEU A 304 -4.79 -0.14 -14.66
C LEU A 304 -6.08 -0.98 -14.67
N ASP A 305 -7.24 -0.33 -14.49
CA ASP A 305 -8.54 -0.99 -14.50
C ASP A 305 -8.84 -1.65 -15.86
N ASN A 306 -8.56 -0.97 -16.98
CA ASN A 306 -8.78 -1.57 -18.30
C ASN A 306 -7.96 -2.85 -18.48
N VAL A 307 -6.69 -2.86 -18.05
CA VAL A 307 -5.85 -4.07 -18.11
C VAL A 307 -6.41 -5.17 -17.20
N LYS A 308 -6.80 -4.83 -15.97
CA LYS A 308 -7.40 -5.78 -15.02
C LYS A 308 -8.72 -6.38 -15.52
N LEU A 309 -9.50 -5.61 -16.27
CA LEU A 309 -10.73 -6.06 -16.91
C LEU A 309 -10.49 -6.83 -18.23
N GLY A 310 -9.24 -6.98 -18.67
CA GLY A 310 -8.86 -7.70 -19.88
C GLY A 310 -8.94 -6.88 -21.17
N ASP A 311 -9.31 -5.58 -21.12
CA ASP A 311 -9.28 -4.67 -22.26
C ASP A 311 -7.85 -4.15 -22.44
N ASN A 312 -6.93 -5.05 -22.83
CA ASN A 312 -5.52 -4.75 -22.99
C ASN A 312 -5.25 -3.67 -24.05
N ALA A 313 -6.12 -3.55 -25.06
CA ALA A 313 -5.98 -2.57 -26.11
C ALA A 313 -6.16 -1.15 -25.56
N LYS A 314 -7.27 -0.89 -24.85
CA LYS A 314 -7.48 0.41 -24.19
C LYS A 314 -6.49 0.63 -23.05
N GLY A 315 -6.17 -0.42 -22.28
CA GLY A 315 -5.16 -0.35 -21.24
C GLY A 315 -3.83 0.16 -21.75
N ALA A 316 -3.33 -0.40 -22.84
CA ALA A 316 -2.08 0.03 -23.48
C ALA A 316 -2.17 1.43 -24.08
N GLU A 317 -3.30 1.81 -24.71
CA GLU A 317 -3.53 3.15 -25.22
C GLU A 317 -3.49 4.20 -24.10
N TYR A 318 -4.25 3.98 -23.03
CA TYR A 318 -4.29 4.89 -21.89
C TYR A 318 -2.97 4.93 -21.11
N ALA A 319 -2.27 3.81 -20.97
CA ALA A 319 -0.94 3.78 -20.37
C ALA A 319 0.05 4.64 -21.19
N LYS A 320 0.07 4.49 -22.52
CA LYS A 320 0.91 5.30 -23.41
C LYS A 320 0.64 6.80 -23.22
N ALA A 321 -0.63 7.19 -23.17
CA ALA A 321 -1.03 8.58 -22.94
C ALA A 321 -0.65 9.05 -21.52
N PHE A 322 -0.86 8.21 -20.49
CA PHE A 322 -0.51 8.51 -19.10
C PHE A 322 0.99 8.82 -18.94
N PHE A 323 1.87 8.00 -19.50
CA PHE A 323 3.31 8.24 -19.45
C PHE A 323 3.73 9.47 -20.25
N ALA A 324 3.13 9.69 -21.43
CA ALA A 324 3.45 10.83 -22.30
C ALA A 324 2.99 12.17 -21.72
N ASN A 325 1.83 12.21 -21.08
CA ASN A 325 1.23 13.44 -20.54
C ASN A 325 1.82 13.84 -19.18
N ASN A 326 2.57 12.96 -18.51
CA ASN A 326 3.10 13.19 -17.18
C ASN A 326 4.63 12.94 -17.13
N PRO A 327 5.46 13.68 -17.88
CA PRO A 327 6.90 13.40 -17.99
C PRO A 327 7.63 13.45 -16.63
N ASP A 328 7.17 14.31 -15.72
CA ASP A 328 7.73 14.45 -14.37
C ASP A 328 6.96 13.63 -13.32
N GLY A 329 6.08 12.73 -13.78
CA GLY A 329 5.20 11.94 -12.91
C GLY A 329 5.97 10.92 -12.07
N TYR A 330 5.48 10.69 -10.86
CA TYR A 330 5.96 9.58 -10.04
C TYR A 330 5.30 8.28 -10.49
N PHE A 331 6.01 7.51 -11.32
CA PHE A 331 5.59 6.19 -11.78
C PHE A 331 6.16 5.09 -10.90
N THR A 332 5.34 4.10 -10.55
CA THR A 332 5.69 2.93 -9.74
C THR A 332 6.13 1.77 -10.63
N VAL A 333 6.73 0.74 -10.04
CA VAL A 333 7.02 -0.52 -10.75
C VAL A 333 5.75 -1.08 -11.39
N ASN A 334 4.62 -1.06 -10.66
CA ASN A 334 3.34 -1.57 -11.15
C ASN A 334 2.84 -0.84 -12.40
N ASP A 335 3.10 0.46 -12.53
CA ASP A 335 2.68 1.21 -13.73
C ASP A 335 3.38 0.67 -14.99
N TYR A 336 4.71 0.47 -14.92
CA TYR A 336 5.49 -0.06 -16.03
C TYR A 336 5.15 -1.51 -16.34
N THR A 337 5.06 -2.36 -15.30
CA THR A 337 4.81 -3.80 -15.50
C THR A 337 3.41 -4.06 -16.02
N THR A 338 2.39 -3.36 -15.51
CA THR A 338 1.02 -3.49 -16.03
C THR A 338 0.92 -3.02 -17.49
N TYR A 339 1.60 -1.94 -17.87
CA TYR A 339 1.67 -1.53 -19.26
C TYR A 339 2.37 -2.57 -20.13
N ALA A 340 3.49 -3.13 -19.65
CA ALA A 340 4.22 -4.18 -20.36
C ALA A 340 3.36 -5.46 -20.52
N ASP A 341 2.61 -5.84 -19.49
CA ASP A 341 1.71 -7.00 -19.55
C ASP A 341 0.61 -6.82 -20.60
N ALA A 342 0.02 -5.63 -20.68
CA ALA A 342 -0.94 -5.29 -21.73
C ALA A 342 -0.33 -5.39 -23.13
N LEU A 343 0.90 -4.88 -23.32
CA LEU A 343 1.63 -4.98 -24.59
C LEU A 343 1.94 -6.43 -24.95
N THR A 344 2.35 -7.26 -23.99
CA THR A 344 2.59 -8.69 -24.18
C THR A 344 1.31 -9.42 -24.61
N ALA A 345 0.18 -9.13 -23.96
CA ALA A 345 -1.12 -9.71 -24.33
C ALA A 345 -1.56 -9.32 -25.76
N LEU A 346 -1.05 -8.21 -26.29
CA LEU A 346 -1.29 -7.76 -27.66
C LEU A 346 -0.22 -8.27 -28.65
N GLY A 347 0.72 -9.11 -28.22
CA GLY A 347 1.82 -9.60 -29.06
C GLY A 347 2.88 -8.54 -29.38
N GLN A 348 2.94 -7.43 -28.65
CA GLN A 348 3.88 -6.32 -28.83
C GLN A 348 5.10 -6.49 -27.92
N ASP A 349 5.71 -7.67 -27.92
CA ASP A 349 6.75 -8.10 -26.97
C ASP A 349 7.97 -7.15 -26.94
N SER A 350 8.37 -6.61 -28.08
CA SER A 350 9.50 -5.65 -28.13
C SER A 350 9.21 -4.36 -27.35
N LEU A 351 7.97 -3.88 -27.38
CA LEU A 351 7.56 -2.70 -26.61
C LEU A 351 7.41 -3.03 -25.13
N ALA A 352 6.92 -4.23 -24.80
CA ALA A 352 6.86 -4.71 -23.42
C ALA A 352 8.25 -4.76 -22.78
N VAL A 353 9.25 -5.28 -23.49
CA VAL A 353 10.65 -5.27 -23.03
C VAL A 353 11.12 -3.86 -22.69
N VAL A 354 10.83 -2.87 -23.53
CA VAL A 354 11.21 -1.47 -23.25
C VAL A 354 10.62 -0.97 -21.93
N GLN A 355 9.36 -1.31 -21.63
CA GLN A 355 8.75 -0.88 -20.37
C GLN A 355 9.41 -1.55 -19.15
N TYR A 356 9.74 -2.83 -19.26
CA TYR A 356 10.48 -3.53 -18.20
C TYR A 356 11.90 -2.96 -18.02
N GLU A 357 12.60 -2.61 -19.11
CA GLU A 357 13.93 -1.96 -19.05
C GLU A 357 13.85 -0.59 -18.36
N LEU A 358 12.87 0.25 -18.69
CA LEU A 358 12.63 1.54 -18.05
C LEU A 358 12.34 1.38 -16.54
N ALA A 359 11.52 0.39 -16.19
CA ALA A 359 11.27 0.07 -14.78
C ALA A 359 12.56 -0.34 -14.06
N ALA A 360 13.36 -1.24 -14.64
CA ALA A 360 14.60 -1.71 -14.05
C ALA A 360 15.67 -0.61 -13.92
N GLN A 361 15.72 0.31 -14.86
CA GLN A 361 16.58 1.49 -14.77
C GLN A 361 16.20 2.38 -13.57
N LYS A 362 14.91 2.55 -13.32
CA LYS A 362 14.40 3.38 -12.22
C LYS A 362 14.43 2.65 -10.87
N TYR A 363 14.23 1.33 -10.88
CA TYR A 363 14.15 0.48 -9.71
C TYR A 363 15.15 -0.69 -9.77
N PRO A 364 16.46 -0.42 -9.81
CA PRO A 364 17.49 -1.44 -10.08
C PRO A 364 17.68 -2.47 -8.97
N LYS A 365 17.04 -2.28 -7.82
CA LYS A 365 17.10 -3.20 -6.67
C LYS A 365 15.78 -3.94 -6.43
N ASP A 366 14.78 -3.76 -7.29
CA ASP A 366 13.51 -4.48 -7.17
C ASP A 366 13.71 -5.92 -7.66
N ALA A 367 13.70 -6.85 -6.70
CA ALA A 367 14.00 -8.27 -6.96
C ALA A 367 12.98 -8.92 -7.88
N ASP A 368 11.68 -8.66 -7.68
CA ASP A 368 10.61 -9.25 -8.49
C ASP A 368 10.66 -8.72 -9.92
N LEU A 369 10.90 -7.41 -10.08
CA LEU A 369 11.08 -6.79 -11.37
C LEU A 369 12.23 -7.42 -12.16
N LEU A 370 13.42 -7.59 -11.55
CA LEU A 370 14.59 -8.17 -12.20
C LEU A 370 14.36 -9.63 -12.60
N LYS A 371 13.67 -10.39 -11.76
CA LYS A 371 13.27 -11.77 -12.05
C LYS A 371 12.30 -11.84 -13.23
N ASN A 372 11.30 -10.97 -13.27
CA ASN A 372 10.33 -10.87 -14.36
C ASN A 372 11.01 -10.42 -15.67
N LEU A 373 11.88 -9.41 -15.62
CA LEU A 373 12.65 -8.95 -16.77
C LEU A 373 13.49 -10.09 -17.38
N SER A 374 14.14 -10.92 -16.53
CA SER A 374 14.85 -12.12 -17.01
C SER A 374 13.94 -13.10 -17.75
N ALA A 375 12.70 -13.29 -17.26
CA ALA A 375 11.72 -14.15 -17.93
C ALA A 375 11.30 -13.56 -19.29
N VAL A 376 11.01 -12.27 -19.32
CA VAL A 376 10.64 -11.54 -20.55
C VAL A 376 11.74 -11.64 -21.59
N TYR A 377 13.00 -11.39 -21.24
CA TYR A 377 14.12 -11.58 -22.15
C TYR A 377 14.28 -13.02 -22.64
N THR A 378 13.99 -14.00 -21.77
CA THR A 378 14.04 -15.41 -22.18
C THR A 378 12.99 -15.72 -23.24
N ASN A 379 11.76 -15.25 -23.06
CA ASN A 379 10.68 -15.43 -24.03
C ASN A 379 11.00 -14.76 -25.37
N ASN A 380 11.68 -13.62 -25.33
CA ASN A 380 12.18 -12.91 -26.51
C ASN A 380 13.50 -13.47 -27.06
N LYS A 381 13.97 -14.61 -26.55
CA LYS A 381 15.22 -15.27 -26.97
C LYS A 381 16.49 -14.42 -26.82
N ASN A 382 16.43 -13.37 -25.99
CA ASN A 382 17.60 -12.57 -25.63
C ASN A 382 18.27 -13.16 -24.38
N TYR A 383 18.92 -14.31 -24.57
CA TYR A 383 19.41 -15.12 -23.45
C TYR A 383 20.55 -14.46 -22.68
N VAL A 384 21.32 -13.58 -23.31
CA VAL A 384 22.39 -12.82 -22.65
C VAL A 384 21.80 -11.86 -21.64
N LYS A 385 20.89 -10.98 -22.08
CA LYS A 385 20.20 -10.05 -21.17
C LYS A 385 19.35 -10.79 -20.13
N ALA A 386 18.78 -11.95 -20.48
CA ALA A 386 18.05 -12.78 -19.53
C ALA A 386 18.95 -13.29 -18.38
N ALA A 387 20.18 -13.69 -18.71
CA ALA A 387 21.15 -14.13 -17.70
C ALA A 387 21.64 -12.95 -16.85
N GLU A 388 21.94 -11.82 -17.43
CA GLU A 388 22.36 -10.60 -16.73
C GLU A 388 21.28 -10.07 -15.77
N ALA A 389 20.01 -10.06 -16.20
CA ALA A 389 18.90 -9.64 -15.36
C ALA A 389 18.68 -10.59 -14.19
N PHE A 390 18.83 -11.91 -14.41
CA PHE A 390 18.71 -12.89 -13.32
C PHE A 390 19.91 -12.83 -12.37
N ASP A 391 21.10 -12.54 -12.89
CA ASP A 391 22.30 -12.29 -12.08
C ASP A 391 22.09 -11.09 -11.16
N ALA A 392 21.58 -9.98 -11.70
CA ALA A 392 21.22 -8.80 -10.91
C ALA A 392 20.19 -9.16 -9.81
N TYR A 393 19.17 -9.98 -10.12
CA TYR A 393 18.23 -10.48 -9.11
C TYR A 393 18.95 -11.24 -8.00
N VAL A 394 19.83 -12.19 -8.33
CA VAL A 394 20.57 -12.97 -7.33
C VAL A 394 21.40 -12.06 -6.42
N GLN A 395 21.97 -10.98 -6.97
CA GLN A 395 22.76 -10.00 -6.20
C GLN A 395 21.90 -9.15 -5.24
N THR A 396 20.58 -9.03 -5.45
CA THR A 396 19.68 -8.35 -4.51
C THR A 396 19.37 -9.20 -3.27
N GLN A 397 19.61 -10.52 -3.35
CA GLN A 397 19.25 -11.44 -2.27
C GLN A 397 20.37 -11.47 -1.22
N GLU A 398 20.03 -11.27 0.04
CA GLU A 398 20.97 -11.42 1.16
C GLU A 398 21.52 -12.86 1.28
N LYS A 399 20.65 -13.84 1.04
CA LYS A 399 20.97 -15.28 1.01
C LYS A 399 20.25 -15.93 -0.17
N PRO A 400 20.87 -15.95 -1.36
CA PRO A 400 20.29 -16.63 -2.51
C PRO A 400 20.06 -18.11 -2.23
N SER A 401 18.93 -18.66 -2.66
CA SER A 401 18.61 -20.06 -2.52
C SER A 401 19.41 -20.92 -3.52
N MET A 402 19.51 -22.22 -3.24
CA MET A 402 20.08 -23.17 -4.20
C MET A 402 19.34 -23.10 -5.56
N ASN A 403 18.01 -22.95 -5.53
CA ASN A 403 17.21 -22.83 -6.75
C ASN A 403 17.53 -21.56 -7.53
N ASP A 404 17.87 -20.46 -6.86
CA ASP A 404 18.31 -19.23 -7.53
C ASP A 404 19.63 -19.46 -8.26
N TYR A 405 20.60 -20.11 -7.62
CA TYR A 405 21.87 -20.46 -8.26
C TYR A 405 21.68 -21.44 -9.43
N PHE A 406 20.83 -22.46 -9.27
CA PHE A 406 20.55 -23.40 -10.34
C PHE A 406 19.84 -22.73 -11.51
N THR A 407 18.89 -21.83 -11.26
CA THR A 407 18.20 -21.05 -12.31
C THR A 407 19.16 -20.12 -13.03
N ALA A 408 20.00 -19.37 -12.30
CA ALA A 408 21.01 -18.50 -12.87
C ALA A 408 21.96 -19.29 -13.79
N SER A 409 22.44 -20.46 -13.34
CA SER A 409 23.28 -21.34 -14.15
C SER A 409 22.61 -21.74 -15.47
N GLY A 410 21.29 -21.96 -15.44
CA GLY A 410 20.51 -22.28 -16.64
C GLY A 410 20.34 -21.12 -17.59
N ARG A 411 20.17 -19.90 -17.09
CA ARG A 411 20.13 -18.70 -17.92
C ARG A 411 21.47 -18.50 -18.65
N TYR A 412 22.58 -18.67 -17.95
CA TYR A 412 23.91 -18.57 -18.53
C TYR A 412 24.25 -19.73 -19.49
N LEU A 413 23.76 -20.94 -19.23
CA LEU A 413 23.87 -22.04 -20.19
C LEU A 413 23.20 -21.69 -21.53
N ASN A 414 21.98 -21.15 -21.48
CA ASN A 414 21.28 -20.71 -22.69
C ASN A 414 22.04 -19.59 -23.42
N ALA A 415 22.59 -18.62 -22.66
CA ALA A 415 23.38 -17.54 -23.24
C ALA A 415 24.67 -18.06 -23.91
N ALA A 416 25.35 -19.04 -23.31
CA ALA A 416 26.52 -19.66 -23.90
C ALA A 416 26.18 -20.50 -25.15
N ALA A 417 25.11 -21.32 -25.06
CA ALA A 417 24.68 -22.20 -26.16
C ALA A 417 24.23 -21.43 -27.41
N THR A 418 23.77 -20.20 -27.25
CA THR A 418 23.26 -19.34 -28.35
C THR A 418 24.27 -18.29 -28.81
N ALA A 419 25.47 -18.28 -28.29
CA ALA A 419 26.51 -17.30 -28.65
C ALA A 419 27.06 -17.48 -30.09
N GLY A 420 26.79 -18.64 -30.72
CA GLY A 420 27.30 -18.93 -32.08
C GLY A 420 28.83 -18.83 -32.14
N ASP A 421 29.34 -18.08 -33.11
CA ASP A 421 30.78 -17.88 -33.32
C ASP A 421 31.40 -16.83 -32.36
N ASN A 422 30.60 -16.18 -31.50
CA ASN A 422 31.11 -15.23 -30.51
C ASN A 422 31.75 -15.98 -29.33
N GLU A 423 33.05 -16.27 -29.46
CA GLU A 423 33.82 -17.01 -28.46
C GLU A 423 33.91 -16.29 -27.13
N GLU A 424 34.08 -14.97 -27.13
CA GLU A 424 34.12 -14.15 -25.89
C GLU A 424 32.81 -14.27 -25.11
N GLN A 425 31.68 -14.08 -25.80
CA GLN A 425 30.35 -14.22 -25.18
C GLN A 425 30.10 -15.62 -24.66
N ARG A 426 30.47 -16.65 -25.43
CA ARG A 426 30.30 -18.05 -25.08
C ARG A 426 31.09 -18.39 -23.81
N THR A 427 32.39 -18.08 -23.81
CA THR A 427 33.28 -18.40 -22.68
C THR A 427 32.93 -17.64 -21.43
N LYS A 428 32.59 -16.35 -21.54
CA LYS A 428 32.14 -15.51 -20.42
C LYS A 428 30.85 -16.06 -19.80
N SER A 429 29.85 -16.39 -20.62
CA SER A 429 28.58 -16.94 -20.15
C SER A 429 28.77 -18.29 -19.50
N ALA A 430 29.55 -19.20 -20.12
CA ALA A 430 29.84 -20.52 -19.56
C ALA A 430 30.56 -20.42 -18.19
N ALA A 431 31.56 -19.54 -18.09
CA ALA A 431 32.30 -19.34 -16.84
C ALA A 431 31.37 -18.86 -15.71
N ARG A 432 30.49 -17.89 -15.98
CA ARG A 432 29.54 -17.41 -14.97
C ARG A 432 28.50 -18.47 -14.61
N GLY A 433 28.03 -19.25 -15.57
CA GLY A 433 27.14 -20.39 -15.34
C GLY A 433 27.80 -21.46 -14.47
N LEU A 434 29.09 -21.78 -14.71
CA LEU A 434 29.88 -22.72 -13.90
C LEU A 434 30.02 -22.23 -12.45
N GLU A 435 30.27 -20.93 -12.24
CA GLU A 435 30.30 -20.37 -10.89
C GLU A 435 29.00 -20.64 -10.13
N TYR A 436 27.84 -20.40 -10.77
CA TYR A 436 26.54 -20.58 -10.15
C TYR A 436 26.18 -22.05 -9.92
N VAL A 437 26.46 -22.96 -10.88
CA VAL A 437 26.16 -24.38 -10.66
C VAL A 437 27.03 -24.96 -9.54
N ASN A 438 28.28 -24.53 -9.41
CA ASN A 438 29.14 -24.95 -8.31
C ASN A 438 28.64 -24.45 -6.94
N LYS A 439 28.11 -23.20 -6.86
CA LYS A 439 27.43 -22.71 -5.65
C LYS A 439 26.19 -23.56 -5.31
N ALA A 440 25.41 -23.95 -6.33
CA ALA A 440 24.26 -24.82 -6.13
C ALA A 440 24.67 -26.21 -5.62
N ILE A 441 25.74 -26.80 -6.19
CA ILE A 441 26.30 -28.11 -5.77
C ILE A 441 26.82 -28.04 -4.32
N ALA A 442 27.52 -26.98 -3.96
CA ALA A 442 28.05 -26.82 -2.61
C ALA A 442 26.98 -26.66 -1.52
N GLY A 443 25.79 -26.19 -1.89
CA GLY A 443 24.68 -25.96 -0.97
C GLY A 443 23.60 -27.05 -0.94
N ALA A 444 23.76 -28.15 -1.70
CA ALA A 444 22.73 -29.16 -1.86
C ALA A 444 23.26 -30.58 -1.70
N GLU A 445 22.36 -31.51 -1.37
CA GLU A 445 22.64 -32.93 -1.53
C GLU A 445 22.90 -33.24 -3.01
N PRO A 446 23.85 -34.15 -3.32
CA PRO A 446 24.19 -34.50 -4.69
C PRO A 446 22.98 -34.99 -5.48
N GLN A 447 22.68 -34.34 -6.60
CA GLN A 447 21.56 -34.72 -7.49
C GLN A 447 22.04 -34.76 -8.94
N PRO A 448 21.56 -35.74 -9.74
CA PRO A 448 21.97 -35.91 -11.15
C PRO A 448 21.82 -34.62 -11.98
N ALA A 449 20.73 -33.86 -11.75
CA ALA A 449 20.44 -32.63 -12.50
C ALA A 449 21.50 -31.54 -12.30
N LEU A 450 22.12 -31.42 -11.12
CA LEU A 450 23.19 -30.47 -10.85
C LEU A 450 24.44 -30.80 -11.66
N TYR A 451 24.84 -32.07 -11.69
CA TYR A 451 26.03 -32.49 -12.43
C TYR A 451 25.77 -32.54 -13.94
N GLN A 452 24.56 -32.84 -14.38
CA GLN A 452 24.18 -32.67 -15.79
C GLN A 452 24.36 -31.20 -16.22
N ARG A 453 23.89 -30.24 -15.39
CA ARG A 453 24.06 -28.81 -15.66
C ARG A 453 25.54 -28.44 -15.70
N LEU A 454 26.34 -28.97 -14.78
CA LEU A 454 27.79 -28.78 -14.74
C LEU A 454 28.44 -29.27 -16.03
N GLY A 455 28.11 -30.50 -16.48
CA GLY A 455 28.64 -31.07 -17.70
C GLY A 455 28.26 -30.26 -18.96
N ARG A 456 27.00 -29.87 -19.08
CA ARG A 456 26.55 -29.03 -20.20
C ARG A 456 27.22 -27.66 -20.25
N LEU A 457 27.45 -27.02 -19.11
CA LEU A 457 28.17 -25.74 -19.02
C LEU A 457 29.64 -25.90 -19.36
N SER A 458 30.30 -27.01 -18.90
CA SER A 458 31.69 -27.30 -19.28
C SER A 458 31.83 -27.47 -20.80
N MET A 459 30.92 -28.23 -21.43
CA MET A 459 30.87 -28.35 -22.89
C MET A 459 30.64 -27.02 -23.59
N SER A 460 29.71 -26.20 -23.08
CA SER A 460 29.32 -24.93 -23.73
C SER A 460 30.46 -23.91 -23.73
N ARG A 461 31.50 -24.10 -22.94
CA ARG A 461 32.75 -23.33 -22.96
C ARG A 461 33.54 -23.54 -24.26
N ASN A 462 33.40 -24.71 -24.85
CA ASN A 462 34.17 -25.16 -26.02
C ASN A 462 33.43 -24.88 -27.32
N ALA A 463 34.16 -24.62 -28.39
CA ALA A 463 33.59 -24.48 -29.74
C ALA A 463 32.85 -25.77 -30.13
N GLY A 464 31.65 -25.62 -30.70
CA GLY A 464 30.82 -26.76 -31.08
C GLY A 464 30.32 -27.63 -29.90
N ASN A 465 30.38 -27.12 -28.67
CA ASN A 465 30.05 -27.87 -27.44
C ASN A 465 30.86 -29.17 -27.31
N ALA A 466 32.13 -29.12 -27.63
CA ALA A 466 33.00 -30.31 -27.58
C ALA A 466 33.18 -30.79 -26.12
N MET A 467 33.19 -32.11 -25.97
CA MET A 467 33.49 -32.75 -24.69
C MET A 467 34.95 -32.49 -24.26
N ASP A 468 35.14 -32.24 -23.00
CA ASP A 468 36.44 -32.20 -22.32
C ASP A 468 36.41 -33.06 -21.05
N GLU A 469 37.52 -33.09 -20.34
CA GLU A 469 37.65 -33.88 -19.12
C GLU A 469 36.70 -33.40 -18.00
N ASP A 470 36.50 -32.08 -17.84
CA ASP A 470 35.58 -31.53 -16.84
C ASP A 470 34.13 -31.97 -17.10
N ALA A 471 33.70 -31.94 -18.35
CA ALA A 471 32.38 -32.42 -18.76
C ALA A 471 32.23 -33.95 -18.54
N ALA A 472 33.28 -34.71 -18.88
CA ALA A 472 33.27 -36.17 -18.69
C ALA A 472 33.16 -36.52 -17.19
N ASN A 473 33.93 -35.87 -16.34
CA ASN A 473 33.87 -36.08 -14.89
C ASN A 473 32.48 -35.74 -14.32
N ALA A 474 31.85 -34.66 -14.80
CA ALA A 474 30.48 -34.30 -14.41
C ALA A 474 29.48 -35.40 -14.81
N TYR A 475 29.56 -35.95 -16.04
CA TYR A 475 28.67 -37.03 -16.49
C TYR A 475 28.96 -38.36 -15.83
N LEU A 476 30.19 -38.68 -15.47
CA LEU A 476 30.51 -39.84 -14.62
C LEU A 476 29.80 -39.73 -13.27
N LYS A 477 29.76 -38.53 -12.67
CA LYS A 477 29.02 -38.32 -11.43
C LYS A 477 27.50 -38.42 -11.62
N VAL A 478 26.97 -38.01 -12.77
CA VAL A 478 25.56 -38.26 -13.12
C VAL A 478 25.27 -39.76 -13.09
N VAL A 479 26.08 -40.57 -13.75
CA VAL A 479 25.92 -42.03 -13.79
C VAL A 479 26.00 -42.64 -12.40
N GLU A 480 27.03 -42.26 -11.61
CA GLU A 480 27.19 -42.74 -10.21
C GLU A 480 25.93 -42.48 -9.38
N LEU A 481 25.36 -41.25 -9.46
CA LEU A 481 24.17 -40.90 -8.71
C LEU A 481 22.89 -41.59 -9.21
N LEU A 482 22.81 -41.85 -10.51
CA LEU A 482 21.69 -42.61 -11.08
C LEU A 482 21.76 -44.10 -10.68
N ASP A 483 22.95 -44.70 -10.70
CA ASP A 483 23.18 -46.09 -10.35
C ASP A 483 22.97 -46.38 -8.85
N ALA A 484 23.06 -45.36 -7.99
CA ALA A 484 22.75 -45.49 -6.57
C ALA A 484 21.28 -45.85 -6.28
N ASN A 485 20.36 -45.64 -7.24
CA ASN A 485 18.97 -46.05 -7.13
C ASN A 485 18.54 -46.87 -8.37
N PRO A 486 18.42 -48.20 -8.26
CA PRO A 486 18.00 -49.04 -9.38
C PRO A 486 16.67 -48.68 -10.03
N ALA A 487 15.77 -48.05 -9.31
CA ALA A 487 14.49 -47.58 -9.86
C ALA A 487 14.68 -46.50 -10.97
N ASN A 488 15.84 -45.87 -11.08
CA ASN A 488 16.14 -44.93 -12.16
C ASN A 488 16.23 -45.60 -13.54
N MET A 489 16.38 -46.95 -13.61
CA MET A 489 16.35 -47.73 -14.84
C MET A 489 14.94 -48.26 -15.19
N ASP A 490 13.91 -47.92 -14.40
CA ASP A 490 12.53 -48.27 -14.68
C ASP A 490 12.01 -47.58 -15.94
N THR A 491 11.33 -48.32 -16.80
CA THR A 491 10.77 -47.82 -18.07
C THR A 491 9.58 -46.88 -17.87
N ALA A 492 8.85 -47.02 -16.77
CA ALA A 492 7.66 -46.20 -16.49
C ALA A 492 7.98 -44.87 -15.79
N ASN A 493 8.88 -44.89 -14.79
CA ASN A 493 9.15 -43.74 -13.93
C ASN A 493 10.65 -43.42 -13.78
N GLY A 494 11.51 -44.13 -14.52
CA GLY A 494 12.96 -43.97 -14.43
C GLY A 494 13.51 -42.72 -15.13
N GLN A 495 14.81 -42.55 -15.01
CA GLN A 495 15.53 -41.45 -15.61
C GLN A 495 16.34 -41.89 -16.85
N LEU A 496 15.74 -42.73 -17.69
CA LEU A 496 16.41 -43.29 -18.86
C LEU A 496 16.96 -42.22 -19.82
N GLY A 497 16.28 -41.09 -19.93
CA GLY A 497 16.76 -39.95 -20.75
C GLY A 497 18.09 -39.37 -20.26
N LEU A 498 18.29 -39.30 -18.94
CA LEU A 498 19.57 -38.87 -18.36
C LEU A 498 20.69 -39.90 -18.57
N TYR A 499 20.39 -41.19 -18.41
CA TYR A 499 21.32 -42.25 -18.74
C TYR A 499 21.74 -42.21 -20.21
N LYS A 500 20.76 -42.08 -21.11
CA LYS A 500 21.02 -41.98 -22.57
C LYS A 500 21.95 -40.83 -22.88
N GLU A 501 21.68 -39.63 -22.33
CA GLU A 501 22.55 -38.46 -22.53
C GLU A 501 23.95 -38.73 -21.98
N ALA A 502 24.06 -39.19 -20.75
CA ALA A 502 25.34 -39.43 -20.09
C ALA A 502 26.17 -40.48 -20.84
N TYR A 503 25.58 -41.63 -21.17
CA TYR A 503 26.29 -42.67 -21.88
C TYR A 503 26.71 -42.25 -23.30
N MET A 504 25.86 -41.53 -24.01
CA MET A 504 26.20 -41.01 -25.34
C MET A 504 27.42 -40.07 -25.27
N LEU A 505 27.44 -39.15 -24.32
CA LEU A 505 28.51 -38.17 -24.17
C LEU A 505 29.81 -38.82 -23.66
N LEU A 506 29.74 -39.77 -22.75
CA LEU A 506 30.89 -40.52 -22.27
C LEU A 506 31.46 -41.43 -23.39
N TYR A 507 30.62 -42.04 -24.21
CA TYR A 507 31.06 -42.76 -25.41
C TYR A 507 31.87 -41.85 -26.35
N VAL A 508 31.34 -40.63 -26.63
CA VAL A 508 32.05 -39.63 -27.47
C VAL A 508 33.38 -39.21 -26.84
N TYR A 509 33.38 -38.95 -25.54
CA TYR A 509 34.61 -38.55 -24.82
C TYR A 509 35.69 -39.64 -24.88
N TYR A 510 35.38 -40.89 -24.50
CA TYR A 510 36.37 -41.96 -24.48
C TYR A 510 36.84 -42.35 -25.87
N GLY A 511 35.98 -42.26 -26.89
CA GLY A 511 36.34 -42.57 -28.27
C GLY A 511 37.21 -41.49 -28.92
N ASN A 512 36.83 -40.20 -28.76
CA ASN A 512 37.38 -39.12 -29.56
C ASN A 512 38.42 -38.25 -28.81
N VAL A 513 38.33 -38.19 -27.47
CA VAL A 513 39.18 -37.28 -26.66
C VAL A 513 40.21 -38.09 -25.85
N ALA A 514 39.76 -39.05 -25.05
CA ALA A 514 40.64 -39.84 -24.20
C ALA A 514 41.30 -41.00 -24.97
N HIS A 515 40.78 -41.34 -26.18
CA HIS A 515 41.26 -42.46 -27.00
C HIS A 515 41.29 -43.85 -26.29
N ASP A 516 40.39 -44.04 -25.32
CA ASP A 516 40.22 -45.28 -24.56
C ASP A 516 39.12 -46.13 -25.24
N LYS A 517 39.56 -47.05 -26.11
CA LYS A 517 38.64 -47.90 -26.90
C LYS A 517 37.80 -48.83 -26.06
N ASP A 518 38.33 -49.32 -24.94
CA ASP A 518 37.64 -50.30 -24.08
C ASP A 518 36.49 -49.62 -23.35
N LYS A 519 36.72 -48.45 -22.76
CA LYS A 519 35.66 -47.63 -22.14
C LYS A 519 34.67 -47.11 -23.17
N ALA A 520 35.12 -46.73 -24.36
CA ALA A 520 34.19 -46.33 -25.42
C ALA A 520 33.24 -47.48 -25.79
N ALA A 521 33.74 -48.69 -25.92
CA ALA A 521 32.89 -49.87 -26.17
C ALA A 521 31.92 -50.15 -25.02
N GLU A 522 32.37 -50.06 -23.76
CA GLU A 522 31.52 -50.19 -22.57
C GLU A 522 30.33 -49.23 -22.60
N TYR A 523 30.61 -47.94 -22.86
CA TYR A 523 29.53 -46.94 -22.88
C TYR A 523 28.64 -47.04 -24.12
N ALA A 524 29.13 -47.55 -25.23
CA ALA A 524 28.32 -47.88 -26.39
C ALA A 524 27.31 -48.99 -26.08
N ASP A 525 27.74 -50.07 -25.38
CA ASP A 525 26.86 -51.14 -24.97
C ASP A 525 25.80 -50.70 -23.97
N LYS A 526 26.18 -49.88 -22.96
CA LYS A 526 25.26 -49.29 -22.01
C LYS A 526 24.22 -48.36 -22.69
N LEU A 527 24.65 -47.55 -23.65
CA LEU A 527 23.80 -46.70 -24.47
C LEU A 527 22.78 -47.49 -25.26
N ASN A 528 23.21 -48.60 -25.92
CA ASN A 528 22.33 -49.46 -26.68
C ASN A 528 21.30 -50.15 -25.78
N ALA A 529 21.70 -50.60 -24.59
CA ALA A 529 20.77 -51.16 -23.61
C ALA A 529 19.67 -50.14 -23.21
N VAL A 530 20.05 -48.92 -22.90
CA VAL A 530 19.08 -47.87 -22.55
C VAL A 530 18.18 -47.50 -23.74
N LYS A 531 18.71 -47.40 -24.95
CA LYS A 531 17.91 -47.18 -26.17
C LYS A 531 16.88 -48.28 -26.37
N THR A 532 17.26 -49.53 -26.16
CA THR A 532 16.32 -50.67 -26.23
C THR A 532 15.18 -50.52 -25.21
N LEU A 533 15.49 -50.10 -23.97
CA LEU A 533 14.46 -49.83 -22.95
C LEU A 533 13.54 -48.65 -23.31
N LEU A 534 14.03 -47.71 -24.08
CA LEU A 534 13.26 -46.56 -24.59
C LEU A 534 12.46 -46.91 -25.87
N GLY A 535 12.65 -48.07 -26.46
CA GLY A 535 12.02 -48.49 -27.72
C GLY A 535 12.64 -47.80 -28.95
N GLU A 536 13.90 -47.40 -28.89
CA GLU A 536 14.66 -46.72 -29.97
C GLU A 536 15.61 -47.66 -30.71
#